data_78201cefde6fe2cd23e8fb9b1572a3c2
#
_entry.id   78201cefde6fe2cd23e8fb9b1572a3c2
#
_cell.length_a   1.000
_cell.length_b   1.000
_cell.length_c   1.000
_cell.angle_alpha   90.00
_cell.angle_beta   90.00
_cell.angle_gamma   90.00
#
_symmetry.space_group_name_H-M   'P 1'
#
loop_
_entity.id
_entity.type
_entity.pdbx_description
1 polymer ?
#
loop_
_entity_poly.entity_id
_entity_poly.type
_entity_poly.pdbx_seq_one_letter_code
_entity_poly.pdbx_strand_id
1 'polypeptide(L)'
;MAQRYQNGHLRMAKRKHGPDVWEYLWRERGPDGKQRQKTLTVGNVQKLPTHREAMNHIHMLRMNINTELRIAPLLTFQALVNHYCQTELLAENKTDKTRKTYRVYLHRWILPKWGPAYLHLIKPVAVEQWLRSLEELSDGSKAKIRNLMSAVFSHAIRFEIADKNPITPVRQSAKRSQIPVVLDAVELRRLFSELGLRERAMIVLEALTGIRRSELTGLKWKDVDFIGGRIEITRSVVDQVVGKCKTEASQKPVVIDEHIAHALIAWRQESMYTGPDDWVWASPHKKGKQPLWLSTIMRYYIQPAVKRAGIQKKIGWHTFRHTFSSLVKSLGVDAKVVQELVRHASFNTTMNGYTQAFEPSKRQAQEQLAELIMRTETMGHA
;
A
#
# COMPACT_ATOMS: atom_id res chain seq x y z
N MET A 1 -6.66 -7.35 33.88
CA MET A 1 -7.57 -6.30 34.41
C MET A 1 -6.86 -4.96 34.29
N ALA A 2 -7.34 -4.05 33.50
CA ALA A 2 -6.76 -2.72 33.31
C ALA A 2 -6.80 -1.93 34.64
N GLN A 3 -5.65 -1.51 35.12
CA GLN A 3 -5.58 -0.62 36.29
C GLN A 3 -6.13 0.74 35.88
N ARG A 4 -7.30 1.10 36.45
CA ARG A 4 -7.87 2.43 36.29
C ARG A 4 -6.97 3.48 36.91
N TYR A 5 -6.71 4.56 36.17
CA TYR A 5 -6.03 5.76 36.64
C TYR A 5 -6.74 6.28 37.90
N GLN A 6 -6.07 6.25 39.04
CA GLN A 6 -6.68 6.71 40.30
C GLN A 6 -6.46 8.21 40.43
N ASN A 7 -7.56 8.96 40.50
CA ASN A 7 -7.56 10.34 40.94
C ASN A 7 -7.52 10.35 42.48
N GLY A 8 -6.38 10.73 43.07
CA GLY A 8 -6.33 10.98 44.49
C GLY A 8 -7.16 12.21 44.90
N HIS A 9 -7.34 12.39 46.17
CA HIS A 9 -8.09 13.50 46.76
C HIS A 9 -7.13 14.46 47.49
N LEU A 10 -7.24 15.78 47.26
CA LEU A 10 -6.50 16.81 47.97
C LEU A 10 -7.39 17.39 49.06
N ARG A 11 -6.88 17.40 50.31
CA ARG A 11 -7.52 18.02 51.44
C ARG A 11 -6.55 18.94 52.20
N MET A 12 -7.10 19.93 52.91
CA MET A 12 -6.39 20.74 53.87
C MET A 12 -6.45 20.05 55.25
N ALA A 13 -5.31 19.80 55.85
CA ALA A 13 -5.19 19.20 57.18
C ALA A 13 -4.70 20.27 58.18
N LYS A 14 -5.51 20.48 59.23
CA LYS A 14 -5.20 21.37 60.34
C LYS A 14 -4.14 20.73 61.25
N ARG A 15 -3.09 21.49 61.63
CA ARG A 15 -2.06 21.05 62.55
C ARG A 15 -2.23 21.70 63.90
N LYS A 16 -1.97 20.93 64.97
CA LYS A 16 -1.99 21.45 66.34
C LYS A 16 -0.88 22.48 66.60
N HIS A 17 0.27 22.32 65.93
CA HIS A 17 1.43 23.22 66.01
C HIS A 17 1.94 23.49 64.60
N GLY A 18 2.05 24.77 64.18
CA GLY A 18 2.50 25.20 62.88
C GLY A 18 1.39 25.45 61.86
N PRO A 19 1.75 25.86 60.63
CA PRO A 19 0.76 26.19 59.59
C PRO A 19 0.05 24.94 59.08
N ASP A 20 -1.23 25.12 58.69
CA ASP A 20 -2.02 24.09 58.02
C ASP A 20 -1.33 23.63 56.73
N VAL A 21 -1.55 22.38 56.36
CA VAL A 21 -0.89 21.75 55.23
C VAL A 21 -1.88 21.13 54.24
N TRP A 22 -1.48 21.08 53.00
CA TRP A 22 -2.18 20.30 51.98
C TRP A 22 -1.72 18.85 52.00
N GLU A 23 -2.66 17.92 52.09
CA GLU A 23 -2.40 16.48 52.05
C GLU A 23 -3.10 15.89 50.81
N TYR A 24 -2.34 15.12 50.04
CA TYR A 24 -2.85 14.36 48.92
C TYR A 24 -2.95 12.89 49.29
N LEU A 25 -4.15 12.34 49.14
CA LEU A 25 -4.46 10.97 49.52
C LEU A 25 -4.74 10.15 48.26
N TRP A 26 -4.14 8.96 48.15
CA TRP A 26 -4.43 7.99 47.08
C TRP A 26 -4.41 6.58 47.67
N ARG A 27 -4.92 5.62 46.91
CA ARG A 27 -4.89 4.21 47.27
C ARG A 27 -3.89 3.48 46.40
N GLU A 28 -3.01 2.70 47.00
CA GLU A 28 -2.02 1.87 46.33
C GLU A 28 -2.23 0.40 46.71
N ARG A 29 -2.07 -0.48 45.73
CA ARG A 29 -2.16 -1.92 45.95
C ARG A 29 -0.81 -2.45 46.34
N GLY A 30 -0.69 -2.99 47.55
CA GLY A 30 0.55 -3.62 48.01
C GLY A 30 0.86 -4.94 47.29
N PRO A 31 2.06 -5.52 47.47
CA PRO A 31 2.45 -6.81 46.92
C PRO A 31 1.54 -7.95 47.34
N ASP A 32 0.84 -7.79 48.48
CA ASP A 32 -0.15 -8.71 49.04
C ASP A 32 -1.56 -8.58 48.40
N GLY A 33 -1.71 -7.73 47.37
CA GLY A 33 -2.96 -7.49 46.68
C GLY A 33 -3.96 -6.60 47.43
N LYS A 34 -3.65 -6.18 48.66
CA LYS A 34 -4.54 -5.32 49.51
C LYS A 34 -4.38 -3.86 49.13
N GLN A 35 -5.48 -3.12 49.08
CA GLN A 35 -5.48 -1.69 48.87
C GLN A 35 -5.14 -0.96 50.17
N ARG A 36 -4.07 -0.16 50.17
CA ARG A 36 -3.66 0.69 51.30
C ARG A 36 -3.74 2.14 50.89
N GLN A 37 -4.28 2.98 51.80
CA GLN A 37 -4.30 4.43 51.61
C GLN A 37 -2.94 5.01 51.92
N LYS A 38 -2.39 5.79 50.97
CA LYS A 38 -1.16 6.57 51.18
C LYS A 38 -1.50 8.06 51.23
N THR A 39 -0.74 8.80 52.00
CA THR A 39 -0.91 10.24 52.18
C THR A 39 0.46 10.91 51.97
N LEU A 40 0.46 11.98 51.17
CA LEU A 40 1.65 12.82 50.94
C LEU A 40 1.32 14.25 51.36
N THR A 41 2.17 14.84 52.18
CA THR A 41 2.10 16.28 52.46
C THR A 41 2.68 17.05 51.29
N VAL A 42 1.85 17.83 50.62
CA VAL A 42 2.15 18.59 49.38
C VAL A 42 2.91 19.88 49.68
N GLY A 43 2.51 20.58 50.77
CA GLY A 43 3.09 21.83 51.21
C GLY A 43 2.22 22.53 52.24
N ASN A 44 2.72 23.61 52.87
CA ASN A 44 1.93 24.40 53.79
C ASN A 44 1.04 25.41 53.04
N VAL A 45 -0.09 25.78 53.66
CA VAL A 45 -1.07 26.71 53.09
C VAL A 45 -0.49 28.12 52.88
N GLN A 46 0.55 28.51 53.63
CA GLN A 46 1.24 29.79 53.47
C GLN A 46 2.03 29.87 52.16
N LYS A 47 2.63 28.75 51.70
CA LYS A 47 3.38 28.67 50.44
C LYS A 47 2.50 28.35 49.26
N LEU A 48 1.39 27.66 49.48
CA LEU A 48 0.40 27.28 48.47
C LEU A 48 -0.99 27.71 48.95
N PRO A 49 -1.32 28.99 48.84
CA PRO A 49 -2.52 29.56 49.50
C PRO A 49 -3.82 29.06 48.88
N THR A 50 -3.79 28.56 47.64
CA THR A 50 -5.01 28.12 46.96
C THR A 50 -5.00 26.62 46.63
N HIS A 51 -6.16 25.99 46.61
CA HIS A 51 -6.35 24.61 46.20
C HIS A 51 -5.77 24.36 44.77
N ARG A 52 -5.88 25.36 43.87
CA ARG A 52 -5.39 25.29 42.51
C ARG A 52 -3.86 25.20 42.45
N GLU A 53 -3.15 25.99 43.28
CA GLU A 53 -1.68 25.94 43.36
C GLU A 53 -1.18 24.61 43.95
N ALA A 54 -1.85 24.12 44.98
CA ALA A 54 -1.57 22.81 45.55
C ALA A 54 -1.82 21.68 44.56
N MET A 55 -2.91 21.77 43.74
CA MET A 55 -3.18 20.82 42.65
C MET A 55 -2.15 20.88 41.53
N ASN A 56 -1.68 22.08 41.15
CA ASN A 56 -0.61 22.20 40.14
C ASN A 56 0.70 21.57 40.64
N HIS A 57 1.03 21.74 41.93
CA HIS A 57 2.20 21.11 42.55
C HIS A 57 2.08 19.57 42.55
N ILE A 58 0.87 19.04 42.79
CA ILE A 58 0.58 17.59 42.69
C ILE A 58 0.71 17.09 41.26
N HIS A 59 0.30 17.88 40.24
CA HIS A 59 0.45 17.47 38.84
C HIS A 59 1.94 17.24 38.47
N MET A 60 2.84 18.04 39.01
CA MET A 60 4.29 17.80 38.85
C MET A 60 4.73 16.53 39.60
N LEU A 61 4.25 16.31 40.83
CA LEU A 61 4.56 15.10 41.63
C LEU A 61 3.92 13.84 41.03
N ARG A 62 2.72 13.92 40.42
CA ARG A 62 2.06 12.80 39.74
C ARG A 62 2.88 12.26 38.57
N MET A 63 3.60 13.09 37.86
CA MET A 63 4.50 12.62 36.81
C MET A 63 5.58 11.67 37.35
N ASN A 64 5.96 11.80 38.61
CA ASN A 64 6.95 10.94 39.27
C ASN A 64 6.32 9.72 39.98
N ILE A 65 5.13 9.84 40.57
CA ILE A 65 4.45 8.76 41.32
C ILE A 65 3.93 7.64 40.41
N ASN A 66 3.55 7.96 39.17
CA ASN A 66 3.10 6.97 38.20
C ASN A 66 4.24 6.40 37.33
N THR A 67 5.48 6.87 37.51
CA THR A 67 6.65 6.39 36.75
C THR A 67 7.15 5.05 37.26
N GLU A 68 6.94 4.75 38.57
CA GLU A 68 7.35 3.48 39.17
C GLU A 68 6.48 2.28 38.82
N LEU A 69 5.28 2.50 38.30
CA LEU A 69 4.35 1.43 37.87
C LEU A 69 4.48 1.03 36.41
N ARG A 70 5.35 1.66 35.64
CA ARG A 70 5.66 1.31 34.25
C ARG A 70 7.15 1.10 34.06
N ILE A 71 7.72 0.14 34.76
CA ILE A 71 8.84 -0.61 34.19
C ILE A 71 8.19 -1.57 33.17
N ALA A 72 7.63 -1.02 32.09
CA ALA A 72 7.54 -1.80 30.86
C ALA A 72 8.99 -2.25 30.60
N PRO A 73 9.26 -3.54 30.42
CA PRO A 73 10.61 -4.00 30.14
C PRO A 73 11.14 -3.11 29.00
N LEU A 74 12.38 -2.61 29.15
CA LEU A 74 13.02 -1.72 28.16
C LEU A 74 13.14 -2.51 26.86
N LEU A 75 12.02 -2.62 26.13
CA LEU A 75 11.93 -3.42 24.94
C LEU A 75 12.56 -2.66 23.78
N THR A 76 13.51 -3.28 23.12
CA THR A 76 14.12 -2.75 21.90
C THR A 76 13.19 -2.92 20.71
N PHE A 77 13.37 -2.08 19.70
CA PHE A 77 12.62 -2.22 18.46
C PHE A 77 12.90 -3.55 17.75
N GLN A 78 14.13 -4.09 17.89
CA GLN A 78 14.48 -5.43 17.41
C GLN A 78 13.60 -6.52 18.02
N ALA A 79 13.40 -6.48 19.33
CA ALA A 79 12.55 -7.46 20.02
C ALA A 79 11.09 -7.36 19.57
N LEU A 80 10.58 -6.13 19.40
CA LEU A 80 9.25 -5.89 18.84
C LEU A 80 9.11 -6.41 17.41
N VAL A 81 10.10 -6.17 16.54
CA VAL A 81 10.11 -6.67 15.17
C VAL A 81 10.14 -8.20 15.14
N ASN A 82 10.92 -8.84 16.02
CA ASN A 82 10.94 -10.30 16.11
C ASN A 82 9.55 -10.85 16.45
N HIS A 83 8.87 -10.26 17.44
CA HIS A 83 7.50 -10.62 17.81
C HIS A 83 6.53 -10.40 16.64
N TYR A 84 6.61 -9.25 15.96
CA TYR A 84 5.81 -8.96 14.76
C TYR A 84 6.04 -9.99 13.64
N CYS A 85 7.29 -10.38 13.42
CA CYS A 85 7.61 -11.38 12.39
C CYS A 85 7.06 -12.77 12.72
N GLN A 86 7.07 -13.14 14.00
CA GLN A 86 6.57 -14.44 14.46
C GLN A 86 5.04 -14.55 14.44
N THR A 87 4.33 -13.42 14.61
CA THR A 87 2.86 -13.41 14.71
C THR A 87 2.16 -12.94 13.44
N GLU A 88 2.64 -11.86 12.80
CA GLU A 88 1.96 -11.20 11.67
C GLU A 88 2.50 -11.58 10.31
N LEU A 89 3.77 -11.96 10.21
CA LEU A 89 4.38 -12.36 8.94
C LEU A 89 4.29 -13.87 8.69
N LEU A 90 3.60 -14.60 9.56
CA LEU A 90 3.21 -15.98 9.29
C LEU A 90 2.10 -16.02 8.23
N ALA A 91 2.05 -17.11 7.55
CA ALA A 91 1.48 -17.41 6.25
C ALA A 91 0.06 -16.93 5.89
N GLU A 92 -0.87 -16.82 6.83
CA GLU A 92 -2.31 -16.81 6.50
C GLU A 92 -2.85 -15.45 6.05
N ASN A 93 -2.24 -14.35 6.50
CA ASN A 93 -2.78 -13.01 6.29
C ASN A 93 -2.02 -12.15 5.28
N LYS A 94 -0.85 -12.57 4.82
CA LYS A 94 -0.03 -11.81 3.87
C LYS A 94 0.56 -12.70 2.78
N THR A 95 0.49 -12.22 1.54
CA THR A 95 1.09 -12.92 0.39
C THR A 95 2.60 -13.09 0.58
N ASP A 96 3.15 -14.16 0.00
CA ASP A 96 4.60 -14.44 0.04
C ASP A 96 5.44 -13.24 -0.42
N LYS A 97 5.01 -12.56 -1.49
CA LYS A 97 5.67 -11.34 -1.99
C LYS A 97 5.69 -10.21 -0.96
N THR A 98 4.59 -9.99 -0.25
CA THR A 98 4.52 -8.98 0.81
C THR A 98 5.46 -9.34 1.95
N ARG A 99 5.49 -10.60 2.38
CA ARG A 99 6.39 -11.09 3.44
C ARG A 99 7.86 -10.89 3.07
N LYS A 100 8.26 -11.29 1.85
CA LYS A 100 9.62 -11.08 1.33
C LYS A 100 9.98 -9.59 1.31
N THR A 101 9.09 -8.73 0.82
CA THR A 101 9.32 -7.28 0.77
C THR A 101 9.48 -6.68 2.16
N TYR A 102 8.63 -7.06 3.12
CA TYR A 102 8.70 -6.57 4.49
C TYR A 102 9.99 -7.00 5.17
N ARG A 103 10.41 -8.27 5.00
CA ARG A 103 11.70 -8.75 5.51
C ARG A 103 12.88 -7.93 4.95
N VAL A 104 12.87 -7.65 3.64
CA VAL A 104 13.92 -6.81 3.03
C VAL A 104 13.93 -5.42 3.65
N TYR A 105 12.79 -4.74 3.80
CA TYR A 105 12.73 -3.42 4.41
C TYR A 105 13.15 -3.43 5.88
N LEU A 106 12.73 -4.43 6.65
CA LEU A 106 13.13 -4.58 8.04
C LEU A 106 14.64 -4.77 8.17
N HIS A 107 15.22 -5.76 7.48
CA HIS A 107 16.61 -6.13 7.67
C HIS A 107 17.60 -5.17 7.00
N ARG A 108 17.26 -4.63 5.83
CA ARG A 108 18.20 -3.77 5.08
C ARG A 108 18.18 -2.32 5.55
N TRP A 109 17.01 -1.80 5.98
CA TRP A 109 16.82 -0.38 6.24
C TRP A 109 16.47 -0.06 7.67
N ILE A 110 15.50 -0.74 8.25
CA ILE A 110 14.90 -0.35 9.52
C ILE A 110 15.77 -0.81 10.70
N LEU A 111 16.07 -2.11 10.77
CA LEU A 111 16.78 -2.70 11.91
C LEU A 111 18.21 -2.22 12.10
N PRO A 112 19.02 -1.95 11.06
CA PRO A 112 20.35 -1.41 11.24
C PRO A 112 20.36 -0.07 11.97
N LYS A 113 19.32 0.76 11.79
CA LYS A 113 19.20 2.06 12.46
C LYS A 113 18.44 1.99 13.79
N TRP A 114 17.30 1.32 13.79
CA TRP A 114 16.34 1.39 14.88
C TRP A 114 16.30 0.14 15.76
N GLY A 115 16.87 -0.98 15.33
CA GLY A 115 16.86 -2.24 16.07
C GLY A 115 17.32 -2.11 17.52
N PRO A 116 18.48 -1.50 17.79
CA PRO A 116 18.98 -1.31 19.18
C PRO A 116 18.20 -0.29 19.99
N ALA A 117 17.41 0.57 19.36
CA ALA A 117 16.70 1.65 20.05
C ALA A 117 15.56 1.11 20.92
N TYR A 118 15.44 1.63 22.14
CA TYR A 118 14.27 1.37 22.97
C TYR A 118 13.03 2.07 22.41
N LEU A 119 11.86 1.44 22.51
CA LEU A 119 10.62 1.92 21.87
C LEU A 119 10.26 3.36 22.25
N HIS A 120 10.44 3.74 23.52
CA HIS A 120 10.13 5.08 24.03
C HIS A 120 11.06 6.18 23.52
N LEU A 121 12.25 5.80 23.00
CA LEU A 121 13.23 6.73 22.42
C LEU A 121 13.00 7.00 20.94
N ILE A 122 12.15 6.23 20.27
CA ILE A 122 11.83 6.44 18.86
C ILE A 122 10.86 7.62 18.76
N LYS A 123 11.38 8.76 18.27
CA LYS A 123 10.62 10.01 18.15
C LYS A 123 10.29 10.32 16.69
N PRO A 124 9.12 10.92 16.40
CA PRO A 124 8.68 11.22 15.03
C PRO A 124 9.71 11.98 14.20
N VAL A 125 10.26 13.07 14.73
CA VAL A 125 11.21 13.93 14.03
C VAL A 125 12.50 13.19 13.68
N ALA A 126 13.00 12.33 14.57
CA ALA A 126 14.19 11.52 14.31
C ALA A 126 13.95 10.51 13.18
N VAL A 127 12.74 9.94 13.11
CA VAL A 127 12.34 9.04 11.99
C VAL A 127 12.22 9.81 10.68
N GLU A 128 11.66 11.03 10.69
CA GLU A 128 11.59 11.89 9.49
C GLU A 128 13.00 12.24 8.96
N GLN A 129 13.91 12.65 9.85
CA GLN A 129 15.28 12.97 9.47
C GLN A 129 16.00 11.76 8.89
N TRP A 130 15.84 10.59 9.52
CA TRP A 130 16.40 9.35 8.98
C TRP A 130 15.79 8.97 7.63
N LEU A 131 14.47 9.06 7.43
CA LEU A 131 13.87 8.78 6.11
C LEU A 131 14.39 9.73 5.03
N ARG A 132 14.64 11.00 5.36
CA ARG A 132 15.24 11.97 4.43
C ARG A 132 16.66 11.58 4.04
N SER A 133 17.47 11.07 4.98
CA SER A 133 18.87 10.66 4.72
C SER A 133 19.01 9.41 3.84
N LEU A 134 17.91 8.69 3.54
CA LEU A 134 17.94 7.55 2.60
C LEU A 134 17.84 8.04 1.14
N GLU A 135 18.87 8.73 0.66
CA GLU A 135 18.87 9.41 -0.65
C GLU A 135 18.72 8.44 -1.82
N GLU A 136 19.21 7.19 -1.70
CA GLU A 136 19.10 6.14 -2.70
C GLU A 136 17.68 5.60 -2.90
N LEU A 137 16.73 5.96 -2.03
CA LEU A 137 15.35 5.51 -2.09
C LEU A 137 14.41 6.59 -2.63
N SER A 138 13.49 6.16 -3.50
CA SER A 138 12.38 7.01 -3.91
C SER A 138 11.44 7.31 -2.74
N ASP A 139 10.72 8.44 -2.79
CA ASP A 139 9.71 8.82 -1.80
C ASP A 139 8.66 7.72 -1.57
N GLY A 140 8.24 7.05 -2.63
CA GLY A 140 7.33 5.91 -2.53
C GLY A 140 7.91 4.72 -1.75
N SER A 141 9.24 4.48 -1.83
CA SER A 141 9.92 3.44 -1.04
C SER A 141 10.06 3.88 0.42
N LYS A 142 10.43 5.14 0.67
CA LYS A 142 10.48 5.73 2.01
C LYS A 142 9.12 5.68 2.70
N ALA A 143 8.04 5.99 1.98
CA ALA A 143 6.67 5.89 2.49
C ALA A 143 6.28 4.44 2.86
N LYS A 144 6.72 3.43 2.09
CA LYS A 144 6.51 2.02 2.44
C LYS A 144 7.26 1.62 3.71
N ILE A 145 8.50 2.09 3.89
CA ILE A 145 9.29 1.88 5.12
C ILE A 145 8.58 2.52 6.31
N ARG A 146 8.15 3.79 6.19
CA ARG A 146 7.36 4.48 7.22
C ARG A 146 6.09 3.70 7.57
N ASN A 147 5.34 3.23 6.58
CA ASN A 147 4.11 2.48 6.81
C ASN A 147 4.37 1.13 7.48
N LEU A 148 5.48 0.46 7.15
CA LEU A 148 5.87 -0.79 7.81
C LEU A 148 6.24 -0.55 9.27
N MET A 149 7.02 0.49 9.59
CA MET A 149 7.30 0.88 10.98
C MET A 149 6.01 1.19 11.74
N SER A 150 5.08 1.92 11.12
CA SER A 150 3.77 2.21 11.71
C SER A 150 2.98 0.93 11.98
N ALA A 151 2.99 -0.04 11.06
CA ALA A 151 2.32 -1.33 11.25
C ALA A 151 2.91 -2.12 12.42
N VAL A 152 4.24 -2.10 12.59
CA VAL A 152 4.94 -2.74 13.72
C VAL A 152 4.54 -2.08 15.05
N PHE A 153 4.42 -0.75 15.12
CA PHE A 153 3.94 -0.08 16.34
C PHE A 153 2.43 -0.27 16.59
N SER A 154 1.62 -0.33 15.54
CA SER A 154 0.19 -0.66 15.68
C SER A 154 -0.01 -2.08 16.20
N HIS A 155 0.86 -3.01 15.79
CA HIS A 155 0.93 -4.35 16.38
C HIS A 155 1.30 -4.27 17.87
N ALA A 156 2.30 -3.47 18.24
CA ALA A 156 2.70 -3.28 19.64
C ALA A 156 1.54 -2.78 20.50
N ILE A 157 0.73 -1.84 20.00
CA ILE A 157 -0.47 -1.35 20.71
C ILE A 157 -1.49 -2.48 20.91
N ARG A 158 -1.76 -3.26 19.86
CA ARG A 158 -2.72 -4.36 19.92
C ARG A 158 -2.31 -5.45 20.93
N PHE A 159 -1.01 -5.66 21.09
CA PHE A 159 -0.45 -6.60 22.06
C PHE A 159 -0.08 -5.95 23.41
N GLU A 160 -0.56 -4.74 23.67
CA GLU A 160 -0.35 -3.99 24.92
C GLU A 160 1.13 -3.76 25.28
N ILE A 161 2.03 -3.84 24.29
CA ILE A 161 3.48 -3.62 24.41
C ILE A 161 3.80 -2.12 24.43
N ALA A 162 2.99 -1.30 23.75
CA ALA A 162 3.14 0.14 23.66
C ALA A 162 1.77 0.84 23.74
N ASP A 163 1.74 2.05 24.31
CA ASP A 163 0.50 2.82 24.44
C ASP A 163 0.17 3.67 23.22
N LYS A 164 1.17 4.00 22.41
CA LYS A 164 1.02 4.90 21.27
C LYS A 164 1.96 4.52 20.12
N ASN A 165 1.56 4.91 18.92
CA ASN A 165 2.36 4.74 17.73
C ASN A 165 3.10 6.05 17.39
N PRO A 166 4.42 6.14 17.62
CA PRO A 166 5.20 7.35 17.36
C PRO A 166 5.36 7.64 15.87
N ILE A 167 5.02 6.67 14.99
CA ILE A 167 5.16 6.82 13.54
C ILE A 167 3.92 7.48 12.91
N THR A 168 2.77 7.51 13.61
CA THR A 168 1.54 8.13 13.09
C THR A 168 1.77 9.59 12.64
N PRO A 169 2.41 10.47 13.42
CA PRO A 169 2.64 11.86 13.03
C PRO A 169 3.83 12.05 12.07
N VAL A 170 4.60 11.01 11.74
CA VAL A 170 5.75 11.08 10.82
C VAL A 170 5.28 11.49 9.43
N ARG A 171 5.81 12.59 8.90
CA ARG A 171 5.50 13.11 7.57
C ARG A 171 6.43 12.48 6.53
N GLN A 172 5.86 11.78 5.58
CA GLN A 172 6.58 11.21 4.43
C GLN A 172 5.66 11.24 3.21
N SER A 173 6.05 11.98 2.19
CA SER A 173 5.32 12.00 0.92
C SER A 173 5.42 10.64 0.22
N ALA A 174 4.30 10.21 -0.35
CA ALA A 174 4.23 9.07 -1.26
C ALA A 174 3.94 9.51 -2.71
N LYS A 175 4.01 10.83 -2.97
CA LYS A 175 3.68 11.41 -4.29
C LYS A 175 4.59 10.79 -5.35
N ARG A 176 4.00 10.27 -6.40
CA ARG A 176 4.77 9.79 -7.57
C ARG A 176 5.34 10.99 -8.31
N SER A 177 6.65 10.98 -8.53
CA SER A 177 7.34 12.00 -9.33
C SER A 177 7.33 11.67 -10.82
N GLN A 178 7.11 10.41 -11.19
CA GLN A 178 7.17 9.97 -12.58
C GLN A 178 5.78 9.68 -13.14
N ILE A 179 5.56 10.20 -14.34
CA ILE A 179 4.40 9.94 -15.17
C ILE A 179 4.52 8.52 -15.73
N PRO A 180 3.43 7.70 -15.72
CA PRO A 180 3.46 6.42 -16.37
C PRO A 180 3.78 6.54 -17.86
N VAL A 181 4.72 5.75 -18.35
CA VAL A 181 5.02 5.64 -19.77
C VAL A 181 3.86 4.93 -20.46
N VAL A 182 3.37 5.50 -21.56
CA VAL A 182 2.33 4.91 -22.43
C VAL A 182 2.81 4.91 -23.88
N LEU A 183 2.28 3.98 -24.68
CA LEU A 183 2.50 3.90 -26.10
C LEU A 183 1.28 4.49 -26.84
N ASP A 184 1.50 5.09 -27.99
CA ASP A 184 0.41 5.43 -28.90
C ASP A 184 0.06 4.23 -29.81
N ALA A 185 -1.00 4.39 -30.61
CA ALA A 185 -1.48 3.34 -31.50
C ALA A 185 -0.48 2.99 -32.62
N VAL A 186 0.34 3.96 -33.05
CA VAL A 186 1.36 3.76 -34.09
C VAL A 186 2.52 2.95 -33.52
N GLU A 187 2.98 3.30 -32.31
CA GLU A 187 4.03 2.57 -31.60
C GLU A 187 3.60 1.12 -31.32
N LEU A 188 2.34 0.89 -30.91
CA LEU A 188 1.81 -0.45 -30.69
C LEU A 188 1.80 -1.28 -31.99
N ARG A 189 1.33 -0.73 -33.10
CA ARG A 189 1.33 -1.43 -34.40
C ARG A 189 2.75 -1.80 -34.85
N ARG A 190 3.72 -0.86 -34.72
CA ARG A 190 5.13 -1.12 -35.01
C ARG A 190 5.70 -2.23 -34.12
N LEU A 191 5.34 -2.21 -32.82
CA LEU A 191 5.78 -3.25 -31.89
C LEU A 191 5.19 -4.62 -32.28
N PHE A 192 3.90 -4.69 -32.61
CA PHE A 192 3.25 -5.94 -32.99
C PHE A 192 3.90 -6.59 -34.22
N SER A 193 4.37 -5.82 -35.21
CA SER A 193 5.06 -6.36 -36.39
C SER A 193 6.44 -6.96 -36.09
N GLU A 194 7.07 -6.54 -34.99
CA GLU A 194 8.39 -7.01 -34.57
C GLU A 194 8.36 -8.20 -33.61
N LEU A 195 7.17 -8.65 -33.19
CA LEU A 195 7.00 -9.72 -32.21
C LEU A 195 6.66 -11.06 -32.88
N GLY A 196 7.26 -12.14 -32.33
CA GLY A 196 6.81 -13.49 -32.63
C GLY A 196 5.38 -13.76 -32.12
N LEU A 197 4.74 -14.83 -32.61
CA LEU A 197 3.33 -15.14 -32.32
C LEU A 197 3.00 -15.15 -30.84
N ARG A 198 3.83 -15.81 -30.04
CA ARG A 198 3.64 -15.90 -28.57
C ARG A 198 3.66 -14.54 -27.89
N GLU A 199 4.72 -13.77 -28.12
CA GLU A 199 4.90 -12.44 -27.52
C GLU A 199 3.84 -11.47 -28.01
N ARG A 200 3.50 -11.55 -29.29
CA ARG A 200 2.43 -10.76 -29.90
C ARG A 200 1.09 -11.05 -29.24
N ALA A 201 0.72 -12.33 -29.07
CA ALA A 201 -0.53 -12.70 -28.38
C ALA A 201 -0.56 -12.20 -26.93
N MET A 202 0.58 -12.30 -26.20
CA MET A 202 0.68 -11.74 -24.83
C MET A 202 0.44 -10.24 -24.80
N ILE A 203 1.09 -9.49 -25.70
CA ILE A 203 1.00 -8.03 -25.70
C ILE A 203 -0.34 -7.54 -26.23
N VAL A 204 -0.90 -8.19 -27.26
CA VAL A 204 -2.26 -7.91 -27.76
C VAL A 204 -3.28 -8.08 -26.63
N LEU A 205 -3.22 -9.20 -25.91
CA LEU A 205 -4.13 -9.44 -24.80
C LEU A 205 -3.97 -8.37 -23.69
N GLU A 206 -2.74 -8.02 -23.30
CA GLU A 206 -2.54 -7.03 -22.24
C GLU A 206 -2.88 -5.60 -22.69
N ALA A 207 -2.53 -5.23 -23.94
CA ALA A 207 -2.75 -3.89 -24.48
C ALA A 207 -4.22 -3.60 -24.84
N LEU A 208 -5.02 -4.63 -25.15
CA LEU A 208 -6.44 -4.47 -25.50
C LEU A 208 -7.40 -4.76 -24.34
N THR A 209 -6.93 -5.34 -23.24
CA THR A 209 -7.78 -5.63 -22.07
C THR A 209 -7.30 -4.99 -20.78
N GLY A 210 -6.06 -4.56 -20.73
CA GLY A 210 -5.44 -4.06 -19.50
C GLY A 210 -5.30 -5.14 -18.42
N ILE A 211 -5.29 -6.44 -18.73
CA ILE A 211 -5.08 -7.55 -17.78
C ILE A 211 -3.80 -7.33 -16.99
N ARG A 212 -3.77 -7.74 -15.71
CA ARG A 212 -2.53 -7.59 -14.93
C ARG A 212 -1.52 -8.68 -15.30
N ARG A 213 -0.23 -8.34 -15.27
CA ARG A 213 0.87 -9.29 -15.52
C ARG A 213 0.70 -10.62 -14.78
N SER A 214 0.34 -10.59 -13.49
CA SER A 214 0.18 -11.80 -12.67
C SER A 214 -1.04 -12.64 -13.07
N GLU A 215 -2.09 -12.02 -13.57
CA GLU A 215 -3.29 -12.65 -14.09
C GLU A 215 -2.98 -13.25 -15.46
N LEU A 216 -2.34 -12.48 -16.37
CA LEU A 216 -1.83 -12.96 -17.64
C LEU A 216 -1.00 -14.23 -17.48
N THR A 217 -0.02 -14.21 -16.54
CA THR A 217 0.81 -15.39 -16.24
C THR A 217 -0.02 -16.59 -15.77
N GLY A 218 -1.13 -16.33 -15.07
CA GLY A 218 -1.98 -17.34 -14.44
C GLY A 218 -3.02 -17.98 -15.36
N LEU A 219 -3.11 -17.60 -16.64
CA LEU A 219 -4.13 -18.12 -17.55
C LEU A 219 -3.88 -19.58 -17.93
N LYS A 220 -4.95 -20.35 -17.92
CA LYS A 220 -5.03 -21.70 -18.49
C LYS A 220 -6.02 -21.71 -19.66
N TRP A 221 -5.90 -22.67 -20.58
CA TRP A 221 -6.78 -22.73 -21.75
C TRP A 221 -8.25 -22.88 -21.38
N LYS A 222 -8.58 -23.56 -20.30
CA LYS A 222 -9.96 -23.68 -19.78
C LYS A 222 -10.58 -22.35 -19.31
N ASP A 223 -9.75 -21.35 -19.05
CA ASP A 223 -10.25 -20.03 -18.63
C ASP A 223 -10.68 -19.17 -19.83
N VAL A 224 -10.34 -19.58 -21.06
CA VAL A 224 -10.63 -18.83 -22.31
C VAL A 224 -11.87 -19.40 -22.96
N ASP A 225 -12.96 -18.66 -22.90
CA ASP A 225 -14.21 -18.95 -23.58
C ASP A 225 -14.23 -18.17 -24.92
N PHE A 226 -13.82 -18.85 -26.00
CA PHE A 226 -13.79 -18.25 -27.34
C PHE A 226 -15.19 -17.99 -27.91
N ILE A 227 -16.20 -18.78 -27.50
CA ILE A 227 -17.58 -18.64 -27.98
C ILE A 227 -18.25 -17.48 -27.23
N GLY A 228 -18.13 -17.45 -25.92
CA GLY A 228 -18.67 -16.37 -25.09
C GLY A 228 -17.86 -15.08 -25.11
N GLY A 229 -16.74 -15.02 -25.84
CA GLY A 229 -15.91 -13.82 -25.97
C GLY A 229 -15.35 -13.30 -24.65
N ARG A 230 -14.90 -14.19 -23.75
CA ARG A 230 -14.43 -13.79 -22.42
C ARG A 230 -13.33 -14.69 -21.86
N ILE A 231 -12.57 -14.15 -20.94
CA ILE A 231 -11.56 -14.87 -20.15
C ILE A 231 -11.90 -14.76 -18.67
N GLU A 232 -12.04 -15.91 -18.01
CA GLU A 232 -12.24 -15.98 -16.56
C GLU A 232 -10.92 -15.82 -15.82
N ILE A 233 -10.88 -14.91 -14.81
CA ILE A 233 -9.67 -14.65 -14.03
C ILE A 233 -9.79 -15.32 -12.66
N THR A 234 -9.37 -16.57 -12.60
CA THR A 234 -9.53 -17.43 -11.42
C THR A 234 -8.31 -17.44 -10.51
N ARG A 235 -7.13 -17.09 -11.02
CA ARG A 235 -5.86 -17.13 -10.29
C ARG A 235 -4.88 -16.06 -10.74
N SER A 236 -3.84 -15.86 -9.94
CA SER A 236 -2.69 -15.05 -10.31
C SER A 236 -1.39 -15.80 -10.02
N VAL A 237 -0.34 -15.56 -10.81
CA VAL A 237 0.99 -16.15 -10.58
C VAL A 237 2.01 -15.05 -10.39
N VAL A 238 2.71 -15.09 -9.25
CA VAL A 238 3.78 -14.16 -8.90
C VAL A 238 5.00 -14.96 -8.46
N ASP A 239 6.14 -14.75 -9.11
CA ASP A 239 7.38 -15.45 -8.82
C ASP A 239 7.17 -17.00 -8.80
N GLN A 240 6.41 -17.54 -9.77
CA GLN A 240 6.01 -18.95 -9.93
C GLN A 240 5.12 -19.50 -8.79
N VAL A 241 4.66 -18.65 -7.88
CA VAL A 241 3.69 -19.04 -6.85
C VAL A 241 2.29 -18.74 -7.35
N VAL A 242 1.47 -19.78 -7.44
CA VAL A 242 0.05 -19.66 -7.78
C VAL A 242 -0.71 -19.18 -6.54
N GLY A 243 -1.48 -18.13 -6.68
CA GLY A 243 -2.29 -17.55 -5.61
C GLY A 243 -3.66 -17.10 -6.10
N LYS A 244 -4.52 -16.75 -5.14
CA LYS A 244 -5.81 -16.12 -5.41
C LYS A 244 -5.62 -14.72 -6.01
N CYS A 245 -6.61 -14.24 -6.74
CA CYS A 245 -6.64 -12.86 -7.20
C CYS A 245 -6.65 -11.89 -6.01
N LYS A 246 -6.00 -10.74 -6.17
CA LYS A 246 -5.75 -9.79 -5.07
C LYS A 246 -7.04 -9.14 -4.50
N THR A 247 -8.06 -8.96 -5.33
CA THR A 247 -9.33 -8.30 -4.98
C THR A 247 -10.47 -8.97 -5.73
N GLU A 248 -11.71 -8.87 -5.24
CA GLU A 248 -12.91 -9.32 -5.94
C GLU A 248 -13.04 -8.69 -7.34
N ALA A 249 -12.76 -7.40 -7.46
CA ALA A 249 -12.74 -6.72 -8.75
C ALA A 249 -11.75 -7.37 -9.74
N SER A 250 -10.70 -8.01 -9.26
CA SER A 250 -9.73 -8.74 -10.10
C SER A 250 -10.25 -10.08 -10.63
N GLN A 251 -11.32 -10.63 -10.06
CA GLN A 251 -11.94 -11.89 -10.46
C GLN A 251 -13.00 -11.71 -11.55
N LYS A 252 -13.38 -10.46 -11.84
CA LYS A 252 -14.32 -10.19 -12.94
C LYS A 252 -13.75 -10.68 -14.28
N PRO A 253 -14.56 -11.29 -15.13
CA PRO A 253 -14.11 -11.73 -16.44
C PRO A 253 -13.59 -10.57 -17.29
N VAL A 254 -12.72 -10.88 -18.22
CA VAL A 254 -12.20 -9.97 -19.25
C VAL A 254 -12.90 -10.27 -20.54
N VAL A 255 -13.54 -9.28 -21.14
CA VAL A 255 -14.11 -9.38 -22.48
C VAL A 255 -12.99 -9.40 -23.52
N ILE A 256 -13.07 -10.28 -24.49
CA ILE A 256 -12.15 -10.36 -25.62
C ILE A 256 -12.95 -10.22 -26.95
N ASP A 257 -12.37 -9.43 -27.83
CA ASP A 257 -12.85 -9.29 -29.19
C ASP A 257 -12.24 -10.34 -30.14
N GLU A 258 -12.64 -10.30 -31.42
CA GLU A 258 -12.12 -11.19 -32.42
C GLU A 258 -10.61 -11.09 -32.65
N HIS A 259 -10.01 -9.89 -32.50
CA HIS A 259 -8.57 -9.71 -32.70
C HIS A 259 -7.77 -10.41 -31.60
N ILE A 260 -8.24 -10.34 -30.35
CA ILE A 260 -7.64 -11.06 -29.22
C ILE A 260 -7.85 -12.57 -29.42
N ALA A 261 -9.06 -12.97 -29.78
CA ALA A 261 -9.38 -14.38 -30.01
C ALA A 261 -8.49 -14.97 -31.10
N HIS A 262 -8.35 -14.32 -32.26
CA HIS A 262 -7.46 -14.74 -33.35
C HIS A 262 -5.99 -14.85 -32.88
N ALA A 263 -5.48 -13.87 -32.13
CA ALA A 263 -4.12 -13.93 -31.63
C ALA A 263 -3.89 -15.12 -30.66
N LEU A 264 -4.87 -15.42 -29.80
CA LEU A 264 -4.80 -16.57 -28.90
C LEU A 264 -4.95 -17.91 -29.63
N ILE A 265 -5.81 -18.00 -30.62
CA ILE A 265 -5.99 -19.20 -31.45
C ILE A 265 -4.71 -19.49 -32.25
N ALA A 266 -4.15 -18.47 -32.91
CA ALA A 266 -2.87 -18.62 -33.62
C ALA A 266 -1.74 -19.10 -32.71
N TRP A 267 -1.64 -18.54 -31.50
CA TRP A 267 -0.68 -19.02 -30.50
C TRP A 267 -0.98 -20.46 -30.04
N ARG A 268 -2.25 -20.82 -29.87
CA ARG A 268 -2.63 -22.18 -29.44
C ARG A 268 -2.21 -23.22 -30.46
N GLN A 269 -2.29 -22.92 -31.77
CA GLN A 269 -1.88 -23.81 -32.84
C GLN A 269 -0.35 -24.10 -32.83
N GLU A 270 0.45 -23.13 -32.39
CA GLU A 270 1.91 -23.27 -32.27
C GLU A 270 2.37 -23.84 -30.92
N SER A 271 1.47 -23.89 -29.95
CA SER A 271 1.80 -24.35 -28.59
C SER A 271 1.78 -25.86 -28.50
N MET A 272 2.82 -26.43 -27.85
CA MET A 272 2.85 -27.86 -27.52
C MET A 272 1.93 -28.24 -26.36
N TYR A 273 1.38 -27.26 -25.65
CA TYR A 273 0.56 -27.40 -24.44
C TYR A 273 -0.80 -26.75 -24.66
N THR A 274 -1.79 -27.52 -25.09
CA THR A 274 -3.10 -27.03 -25.54
C THR A 274 -4.27 -27.61 -24.78
N GLY A 275 -4.02 -28.49 -23.82
CA GLY A 275 -5.05 -29.10 -22.96
C GLY A 275 -5.74 -28.07 -22.09
N PRO A 276 -6.97 -28.34 -21.62
CA PRO A 276 -7.74 -27.38 -20.82
C PRO A 276 -7.00 -26.91 -19.56
N ASP A 277 -6.23 -27.79 -18.91
CA ASP A 277 -5.49 -27.51 -17.70
C ASP A 277 -4.06 -26.99 -17.94
N ASP A 278 -3.63 -26.94 -19.20
CA ASP A 278 -2.32 -26.38 -19.52
C ASP A 278 -2.32 -24.86 -19.39
N TRP A 279 -1.16 -24.31 -19.03
CA TRP A 279 -0.96 -22.87 -19.05
C TRP A 279 -0.98 -22.33 -20.48
N VAL A 280 -1.70 -21.25 -20.71
CA VAL A 280 -1.68 -20.55 -22.02
C VAL A 280 -0.23 -20.18 -22.37
N TRP A 281 0.55 -19.82 -21.37
CA TRP A 281 1.96 -19.45 -21.50
C TRP A 281 2.84 -20.49 -20.83
N ALA A 282 2.69 -21.76 -21.22
CA ALA A 282 3.44 -22.87 -20.63
C ALA A 282 4.96 -22.76 -20.90
N SER A 283 5.76 -23.14 -19.91
CA SER A 283 7.22 -23.19 -20.03
C SER A 283 7.68 -24.54 -20.62
N PRO A 284 8.27 -24.60 -21.81
CA PRO A 284 8.83 -25.82 -22.37
C PRO A 284 9.94 -26.42 -21.48
N HIS A 285 10.78 -25.57 -20.89
CA HIS A 285 11.85 -26.01 -19.97
C HIS A 285 11.33 -26.72 -18.72
N LYS A 286 10.07 -26.47 -18.34
CA LYS A 286 9.40 -27.14 -17.24
C LYS A 286 8.38 -28.16 -17.72
N LYS A 287 8.47 -28.61 -18.98
CA LYS A 287 7.57 -29.60 -19.59
C LYS A 287 6.09 -29.21 -19.40
N GLY A 288 5.75 -27.92 -19.54
CA GLY A 288 4.40 -27.40 -19.37
C GLY A 288 3.92 -27.26 -17.92
N LYS A 289 4.60 -27.79 -16.92
CA LYS A 289 4.16 -27.81 -15.52
C LYS A 289 4.11 -26.42 -14.85
N GLN A 290 4.82 -25.45 -15.39
CA GLN A 290 4.87 -24.07 -14.89
C GLN A 290 4.68 -23.08 -16.03
N PRO A 291 4.12 -21.88 -15.77
CA PRO A 291 4.07 -20.84 -16.79
C PRO A 291 5.46 -20.23 -17.03
N LEU A 292 5.59 -19.50 -18.12
CA LEU A 292 6.80 -18.75 -18.44
C LEU A 292 7.08 -17.66 -17.43
N TRP A 293 8.37 -17.36 -17.23
CA TRP A 293 8.80 -16.17 -16.52
C TRP A 293 8.65 -14.93 -17.40
N LEU A 294 7.62 -14.11 -17.13
CA LEU A 294 7.38 -12.90 -17.94
C LEU A 294 8.52 -11.87 -17.87
N SER A 295 9.34 -11.90 -16.81
CA SER A 295 10.57 -11.10 -16.77
C SER A 295 11.59 -11.52 -17.82
N THR A 296 11.70 -12.83 -18.06
CA THR A 296 12.55 -13.40 -19.12
C THR A 296 12.02 -13.03 -20.50
N ILE A 297 10.70 -13.18 -20.71
CA ILE A 297 10.06 -12.78 -21.97
C ILE A 297 10.25 -11.28 -22.23
N MET A 298 10.05 -10.43 -21.24
CA MET A 298 10.31 -8.99 -21.38
C MET A 298 11.74 -8.71 -21.80
N ARG A 299 12.72 -9.31 -21.12
CA ARG A 299 14.14 -9.03 -21.33
C ARG A 299 14.66 -9.51 -22.68
N TYR A 300 14.32 -10.74 -23.07
CA TYR A 300 14.95 -11.40 -24.21
C TYR A 300 14.16 -11.35 -25.51
N TYR A 301 12.86 -11.04 -25.44
CA TYR A 301 12.00 -11.01 -26.63
C TYR A 301 11.36 -9.63 -26.83
N ILE A 302 10.72 -9.06 -25.82
CA ILE A 302 9.99 -7.80 -25.99
C ILE A 302 10.94 -6.60 -26.08
N GLN A 303 11.94 -6.48 -25.19
CA GLN A 303 12.88 -5.34 -25.23
C GLN A 303 13.67 -5.26 -26.54
N PRO A 304 14.18 -6.37 -27.14
CA PRO A 304 14.76 -6.31 -28.47
C PRO A 304 13.77 -5.88 -29.57
N ALA A 305 12.53 -6.37 -29.54
CA ALA A 305 11.49 -5.94 -30.46
C ALA A 305 11.15 -4.45 -30.35
N VAL A 306 11.08 -3.92 -29.12
CA VAL A 306 10.90 -2.48 -28.85
C VAL A 306 11.99 -1.64 -29.53
N LYS A 307 13.26 -2.11 -29.46
CA LYS A 307 14.39 -1.44 -30.13
C LYS A 307 14.26 -1.48 -31.65
N ARG A 308 13.89 -2.64 -32.24
CA ARG A 308 13.67 -2.77 -33.69
C ARG A 308 12.50 -1.92 -34.17
N ALA A 309 11.45 -1.81 -33.35
CA ALA A 309 10.30 -0.94 -33.63
C ALA A 309 10.62 0.56 -33.52
N GLY A 310 11.86 0.96 -33.19
CA GLY A 310 12.28 2.35 -33.05
C GLY A 310 11.66 3.08 -31.85
N ILE A 311 11.21 2.36 -30.83
CA ILE A 311 10.55 2.94 -29.65
C ILE A 311 11.62 3.28 -28.61
N GLN A 312 11.77 4.58 -28.28
CA GLN A 312 12.79 5.08 -27.33
C GLN A 312 12.32 5.07 -25.87
N LYS A 313 11.06 4.68 -25.62
CA LYS A 313 10.44 4.67 -24.29
C LYS A 313 10.90 3.45 -23.47
N LYS A 314 11.08 3.64 -22.15
CA LYS A 314 11.36 2.53 -21.23
C LYS A 314 10.07 1.76 -20.95
N ILE A 315 9.92 0.59 -21.54
CA ILE A 315 8.71 -0.23 -21.49
C ILE A 315 8.85 -1.37 -20.48
N GLY A 316 7.76 -1.65 -19.77
CA GLY A 316 7.56 -2.83 -18.94
C GLY A 316 6.13 -3.35 -19.08
N TRP A 317 5.81 -4.50 -18.46
CA TRP A 317 4.47 -5.08 -18.52
C TRP A 317 3.36 -4.09 -18.14
N HIS A 318 3.53 -3.32 -17.08
CA HIS A 318 2.54 -2.33 -16.70
C HIS A 318 2.36 -1.18 -17.70
N THR A 319 3.32 -0.96 -18.60
CA THR A 319 3.19 0.03 -19.68
C THR A 319 2.00 -0.28 -20.55
N PHE A 320 1.79 -1.55 -20.95
CA PHE A 320 0.66 -1.94 -21.80
C PHE A 320 -0.69 -1.70 -21.12
N ARG A 321 -0.80 -2.01 -19.84
CA ARG A 321 -2.00 -1.71 -19.07
C ARG A 321 -2.24 -0.20 -18.89
N HIS A 322 -1.19 0.61 -18.70
CA HIS A 322 -1.32 2.06 -18.70
C HIS A 322 -1.70 2.59 -20.08
N THR A 323 -1.14 2.02 -21.14
CA THR A 323 -1.49 2.33 -22.53
C THR A 323 -2.97 2.04 -22.80
N PHE A 324 -3.47 0.85 -22.44
CA PHE A 324 -4.89 0.53 -22.53
C PHE A 324 -5.75 1.59 -21.86
N SER A 325 -5.49 1.87 -20.59
CA SER A 325 -6.25 2.86 -19.83
C SER A 325 -6.25 4.24 -20.49
N SER A 326 -5.09 4.67 -21.02
CA SER A 326 -4.93 5.99 -21.65
C SER A 326 -5.64 6.06 -23.02
N LEU A 327 -5.52 5.00 -23.82
CA LEU A 327 -6.18 4.95 -25.15
C LEU A 327 -7.70 4.88 -25.02
N VAL A 328 -8.23 4.03 -24.12
CA VAL A 328 -9.69 3.97 -23.88
C VAL A 328 -10.23 5.33 -23.44
N LYS A 329 -9.47 6.05 -22.59
CA LYS A 329 -9.87 7.41 -22.18
C LYS A 329 -9.83 8.38 -23.36
N SER A 330 -8.85 8.30 -24.26
CA SER A 330 -8.76 9.19 -25.43
C SER A 330 -9.93 9.00 -26.41
N LEU A 331 -10.63 7.88 -26.31
CA LEU A 331 -11.88 7.63 -27.05
C LEU A 331 -13.11 8.27 -26.39
N GLY A 332 -12.95 9.07 -25.32
CA GLY A 332 -14.07 9.73 -24.64
C GLY A 332 -14.85 8.84 -23.68
N VAL A 333 -14.36 7.62 -23.39
CA VAL A 333 -15.04 6.68 -22.51
C VAL A 333 -15.05 7.20 -21.07
N ASP A 334 -16.20 7.12 -20.41
CA ASP A 334 -16.37 7.54 -19.00
C ASP A 334 -15.36 6.86 -18.07
N ALA A 335 -14.84 7.64 -17.10
CA ALA A 335 -13.80 7.17 -16.20
C ALA A 335 -14.25 5.98 -15.33
N LYS A 336 -15.56 5.86 -15.04
CA LYS A 336 -16.14 4.73 -14.32
C LYS A 336 -16.10 3.45 -15.15
N VAL A 337 -16.44 3.55 -16.42
CA VAL A 337 -16.35 2.44 -17.38
C VAL A 337 -14.90 1.99 -17.52
N VAL A 338 -13.95 2.93 -17.65
CA VAL A 338 -12.52 2.60 -17.70
C VAL A 338 -12.07 1.92 -16.39
N GLN A 339 -12.54 2.36 -15.23
CA GLN A 339 -12.25 1.70 -13.94
C GLN A 339 -12.70 0.23 -13.96
N GLU A 340 -13.87 -0.03 -14.50
CA GLU A 340 -14.44 -1.39 -14.59
C GLU A 340 -13.67 -2.25 -15.60
N LEU A 341 -13.35 -1.73 -16.77
CA LEU A 341 -12.55 -2.42 -17.78
C LEU A 341 -11.17 -2.83 -17.25
N VAL A 342 -10.46 -1.91 -16.57
CA VAL A 342 -9.17 -2.26 -15.95
C VAL A 342 -9.33 -3.02 -14.64
N ARG A 343 -10.55 -3.21 -14.13
CA ARG A 343 -10.84 -3.93 -12.88
C ARG A 343 -10.04 -3.37 -11.69
N HIS A 344 -10.07 -2.02 -11.52
CA HIS A 344 -9.49 -1.36 -10.37
C HIS A 344 -10.47 -1.35 -9.20
N ALA A 345 -10.03 -1.84 -8.03
CA ALA A 345 -10.83 -1.82 -6.80
C ALA A 345 -11.12 -0.41 -6.29
N SER A 346 -10.30 0.59 -6.64
CA SER A 346 -10.47 1.98 -6.22
C SER A 346 -10.44 2.91 -7.42
N PHE A 347 -11.40 3.83 -7.48
CA PHE A 347 -11.48 4.89 -8.48
C PHE A 347 -10.24 5.80 -8.45
N ASN A 348 -9.71 6.09 -7.26
CA ASN A 348 -8.48 6.86 -7.12
C ASN A 348 -7.27 6.22 -7.82
N THR A 349 -7.23 4.88 -7.90
CA THR A 349 -6.16 4.19 -8.65
C THR A 349 -6.27 4.48 -10.14
N THR A 350 -7.48 4.55 -10.66
CA THR A 350 -7.76 4.94 -12.05
C THR A 350 -7.38 6.41 -12.26
N MET A 351 -7.89 7.31 -11.42
CA MET A 351 -7.64 8.74 -11.53
C MET A 351 -6.16 9.11 -11.39
N ASN A 352 -5.41 8.47 -10.49
CA ASN A 352 -3.97 8.70 -10.35
C ASN A 352 -3.14 8.28 -11.58
N GLY A 353 -3.66 7.39 -12.41
CA GLY A 353 -3.10 7.09 -13.74
C GLY A 353 -3.48 8.12 -14.80
N TYR A 354 -4.53 8.92 -14.55
CA TYR A 354 -5.12 9.90 -15.46
C TYR A 354 -4.71 11.35 -15.21
N THR A 355 -3.86 11.64 -14.21
CA THR A 355 -3.51 13.00 -13.79
C THR A 355 -2.92 13.88 -14.89
N GLN A 356 -2.68 13.31 -16.06
CA GLN A 356 -2.38 14.08 -17.26
C GLN A 356 -3.41 13.74 -18.34
N ALA A 357 -4.55 14.42 -18.25
CA ALA A 357 -5.42 14.52 -19.42
C ALA A 357 -4.62 15.11 -20.56
N PHE A 358 -4.64 14.44 -21.72
CA PHE A 358 -4.08 14.99 -22.95
C PHE A 358 -4.62 16.41 -23.13
N GLU A 359 -3.74 17.40 -23.27
CA GLU A 359 -4.15 18.78 -23.59
C GLU A 359 -5.12 18.84 -24.78
N PRO A 360 -4.95 18.02 -25.84
CA PRO A 360 -5.95 17.92 -26.93
C PRO A 360 -7.36 17.56 -26.46
N SER A 361 -7.51 16.64 -25.50
CA SER A 361 -8.85 16.25 -25.00
C SER A 361 -9.54 17.34 -24.21
N LYS A 362 -8.79 18.19 -23.51
CA LYS A 362 -9.37 19.35 -22.80
C LYS A 362 -9.87 20.39 -23.80
N ARG A 363 -9.08 20.65 -24.83
CA ARG A 363 -9.42 21.62 -25.89
C ARG A 363 -10.66 21.14 -26.65
N GLN A 364 -10.69 19.86 -27.04
CA GLN A 364 -11.83 19.26 -27.73
C GLN A 364 -13.12 19.33 -26.89
N ALA A 365 -13.05 19.05 -25.58
CA ALA A 365 -14.21 19.15 -24.70
C ALA A 365 -14.70 20.61 -24.56
N GLN A 366 -13.78 21.59 -24.52
CA GLN A 366 -14.14 23.01 -24.51
C GLN A 366 -14.76 23.45 -25.84
N GLU A 367 -14.22 23.00 -26.97
CA GLU A 367 -14.74 23.27 -28.31
C GLU A 367 -16.16 22.70 -28.47
N GLN A 368 -16.38 21.44 -28.08
CA GLN A 368 -17.71 20.81 -28.11
C GLN A 368 -18.72 21.54 -27.21
N LEU A 369 -18.31 21.98 -26.01
CA LEU A 369 -19.16 22.78 -25.13
C LEU A 369 -19.47 24.14 -25.76
N ALA A 370 -18.48 24.81 -26.31
CA ALA A 370 -18.67 26.08 -27.00
C ALA A 370 -19.62 25.96 -28.18
N GLU A 371 -19.44 24.92 -29.03
CA GLU A 371 -20.36 24.64 -30.13
C GLU A 371 -21.79 24.36 -29.65
N LEU A 372 -21.96 23.59 -28.57
CA LEU A 372 -23.26 23.31 -27.98
C LEU A 372 -23.98 24.58 -27.49
N ILE A 373 -23.24 25.46 -26.82
CA ILE A 373 -23.79 26.72 -26.28
C ILE A 373 -24.07 27.71 -27.40
N MET A 374 -23.16 27.86 -28.38
CA MET A 374 -23.28 28.89 -29.43
C MET A 374 -24.25 28.51 -30.55
N ARG A 375 -24.55 27.22 -30.75
CA ARG A 375 -25.59 26.79 -31.71
C ARG A 375 -27.00 27.20 -31.34
N THR A 376 -27.26 27.56 -30.09
CA THR A 376 -28.61 28.00 -29.62
C THR A 376 -28.93 29.46 -29.98
N GLU A 377 -27.99 30.28 -30.42
CA GLU A 377 -28.25 31.68 -30.77
C GLU A 377 -28.63 31.92 -32.24
N THR A 378 -28.47 30.92 -33.12
CA THR A 378 -28.73 31.10 -34.58
C THR A 378 -30.13 30.71 -35.02
N MET A 379 -31.05 30.31 -34.12
CA MET A 379 -32.43 29.96 -34.46
C MET A 379 -33.48 31.01 -34.06
N GLY A 380 -33.07 32.25 -33.82
CA GLY A 380 -33.96 33.29 -33.28
C GLY A 380 -34.17 34.53 -34.16
N HIS A 381 -33.83 34.50 -35.45
CA HIS A 381 -34.23 35.58 -36.38
C HIS A 381 -34.44 35.06 -37.77
N ALA A 382 -35.69 34.61 -38.07
CA ALA A 382 -36.31 34.59 -39.38
C ALA A 382 -37.80 34.89 -39.25
#